data_d8411cd237a4c04f20d17c54c12f013a
#
_entry.id   d8411cd237a4c04f20d17c54c12f013a
#
_cell.length_a   1.000
_cell.length_b   1.000
_cell.length_c   1.000
_cell.angle_alpha   90.00
_cell.angle_beta   90.00
_cell.angle_gamma   90.00
#
_symmetry.space_group_name_H-M   'P 1'
#
loop_
_entity.id
_entity.type
_entity.pdbx_description
1 polymer ?
#
loop_
_entity_poly.entity_id
_entity_poly.type
_entity_poly.pdbx_seq_one_letter_code
_entity_poly.pdbx_strand_id
1 'polypeptide(L)'
;MVTIKGYTNNPELRKKEVIPGTFDAVFKAVLTEEKEVLAEIIELVIGIPKEEVIKNGVIINSEYVRENIIETDKKSDLLISIGNNVINLEMDRRYYSGSNKKNNKYIHKIVNHYNPKNTVQICFTSYKEGEELKGGKKSIRKYMFQDSDGNVEDYGLEKYKIDLEYIENKYYNNDELTRREKIFLMFKESNREKLKEISKGDKIMDKIYKRLDKLSEDEALSLLYDEKEREEEKKQAEIEYAEEHGLNKGISQGIKQTAKNLLSMNMSFEDISKATGLSIEEINNLK
;
A
#
# COMPACT_ATOMS: atom_id res chain seq x y z
N MET A 1 1.21 17.87 -22.75
CA MET A 1 1.04 18.39 -21.38
C MET A 1 -0.33 17.93 -20.90
N VAL A 2 -0.40 16.84 -20.15
CA VAL A 2 -1.66 16.40 -19.55
C VAL A 2 -1.90 17.34 -18.36
N THR A 3 -2.91 18.20 -18.49
CA THR A 3 -3.31 19.07 -17.39
C THR A 3 -4.05 18.17 -16.39
N ILE A 4 -3.35 17.74 -15.36
CA ILE A 4 -3.97 17.00 -14.26
C ILE A 4 -4.96 17.97 -13.61
N LYS A 5 -6.25 17.69 -13.75
CA LYS A 5 -7.30 18.44 -13.06
C LYS A 5 -7.27 17.94 -11.61
N GLY A 6 -6.55 18.65 -10.75
CA GLY A 6 -6.53 18.35 -9.32
C GLY A 6 -7.95 18.34 -8.73
N TYR A 7 -8.11 17.61 -7.63
CA TYR A 7 -9.39 17.47 -6.92
C TYR A 7 -9.93 18.84 -6.47
N THR A 8 -9.06 19.72 -5.93
CA THR A 8 -9.43 21.05 -5.43
C THR A 8 -10.02 21.96 -6.50
N ASN A 9 -9.47 21.95 -7.70
CA ASN A 9 -9.84 22.83 -8.81
C ASN A 9 -10.85 22.23 -9.77
N ASN A 10 -11.46 21.10 -9.43
CA ASN A 10 -12.46 20.42 -10.24
C ASN A 10 -13.78 20.22 -9.49
N PRO A 11 -14.70 21.21 -9.50
CA PRO A 11 -15.99 21.13 -8.80
C PRO A 11 -16.83 19.91 -9.18
N GLU A 12 -16.77 19.45 -10.43
CA GLU A 12 -17.52 18.28 -10.89
C GLU A 12 -16.93 16.98 -10.31
N LEU A 13 -15.61 16.90 -10.15
CA LEU A 13 -14.96 15.78 -9.48
C LEU A 13 -15.34 15.76 -8.00
N ARG A 14 -15.27 16.90 -7.31
CA ARG A 14 -15.62 17.03 -5.89
C ARG A 14 -17.08 16.67 -5.58
N LYS A 15 -18.00 16.88 -6.53
CA LYS A 15 -19.39 16.45 -6.40
C LYS A 15 -19.55 14.93 -6.50
N LYS A 16 -18.74 14.27 -7.32
CA LYS A 16 -18.85 12.84 -7.63
C LYS A 16 -17.99 11.98 -6.70
N GLU A 17 -16.89 12.51 -6.20
CA GLU A 17 -15.91 11.76 -5.44
C GLU A 17 -15.62 12.40 -4.08
N VAL A 18 -15.13 11.58 -3.16
CA VAL A 18 -14.50 12.00 -1.90
C VAL A 18 -12.99 11.79 -2.00
N ILE A 19 -12.21 12.45 -1.15
CA ILE A 19 -10.81 12.07 -0.94
C ILE A 19 -10.82 10.65 -0.35
N PRO A 20 -10.15 9.67 -0.98
CA PRO A 20 -10.26 8.28 -0.55
C PRO A 20 -9.66 8.06 0.82
N GLY A 21 -10.23 7.12 1.57
CA GLY A 21 -9.74 6.70 2.88
C GLY A 21 -8.34 6.07 2.85
N THR A 22 -7.81 5.76 1.66
CA THR A 22 -6.43 5.31 1.48
C THR A 22 -5.41 6.46 1.54
N PHE A 23 -5.84 7.72 1.54
CA PHE A 23 -4.95 8.84 1.78
C PHE A 23 -4.58 8.92 3.26
N ASP A 24 -3.30 8.90 3.60
CA ASP A 24 -2.79 8.75 4.98
C ASP A 24 -3.44 9.70 5.98
N ALA A 25 -3.60 10.98 5.61
CA ALA A 25 -4.23 11.97 6.48
C ALA A 25 -5.71 11.67 6.72
N VAL A 26 -6.42 11.20 5.69
CA VAL A 26 -7.84 10.80 5.79
C VAL A 26 -7.98 9.50 6.59
N PHE A 27 -7.13 8.50 6.32
CA PHE A 27 -7.10 7.25 7.08
C PHE A 27 -6.96 7.50 8.57
N LYS A 28 -5.97 8.29 8.95
CA LYS A 28 -5.76 8.69 10.35
C LYS A 28 -6.96 9.41 10.93
N ALA A 29 -7.48 10.41 10.23
CA ALA A 29 -8.61 11.20 10.71
C ALA A 29 -9.87 10.35 10.92
N VAL A 30 -10.20 9.43 9.99
CA VAL A 30 -11.34 8.52 10.16
C VAL A 30 -11.16 7.65 11.40
N LEU A 31 -10.00 7.03 11.57
CA LEU A 31 -9.77 6.08 12.67
C LEU A 31 -9.57 6.74 14.03
N THR A 32 -9.06 7.97 14.08
CA THR A 32 -8.87 8.69 15.36
C THR A 32 -10.14 9.34 15.86
N GLU A 33 -10.98 9.84 14.96
CA GLU A 33 -12.19 10.58 15.32
C GLU A 33 -13.42 9.67 15.45
N GLU A 34 -13.47 8.56 14.69
CA GLU A 34 -14.55 7.58 14.74
C GLU A 34 -14.11 6.31 15.52
N LYS A 35 -14.03 6.41 16.85
CA LYS A 35 -13.59 5.29 17.72
C LYS A 35 -14.36 3.99 17.49
N GLU A 36 -15.64 4.05 17.13
CA GLU A 36 -16.41 2.85 16.82
C GLU A 36 -15.97 2.17 15.52
N VAL A 37 -15.54 2.96 14.51
CA VAL A 37 -14.98 2.42 13.27
C VAL A 37 -13.65 1.71 13.55
N LEU A 38 -12.78 2.36 14.33
CA LEU A 38 -11.51 1.78 14.75
C LEU A 38 -11.72 0.46 15.51
N ALA A 39 -12.64 0.46 16.48
CA ALA A 39 -12.95 -0.71 17.29
C ALA A 39 -13.52 -1.86 16.44
N GLU A 40 -14.41 -1.56 15.50
CA GLU A 40 -14.96 -2.53 14.56
C GLU A 40 -13.88 -3.18 13.69
N ILE A 41 -12.93 -2.39 13.16
CA ILE A 41 -11.81 -2.91 12.36
C ILE A 41 -10.95 -3.86 13.20
N ILE A 42 -10.61 -3.47 14.43
CA ILE A 42 -9.80 -4.29 15.32
C ILE A 42 -10.53 -5.61 15.63
N GLU A 43 -11.80 -5.57 15.95
CA GLU A 43 -12.61 -6.78 16.22
C GLU A 43 -12.67 -7.69 14.98
N LEU A 44 -12.92 -7.13 13.79
CA LEU A 44 -13.03 -7.89 12.54
C LEU A 44 -11.72 -8.56 12.09
N VAL A 45 -10.57 -7.99 12.46
CA VAL A 45 -9.26 -8.49 12.01
C VAL A 45 -8.62 -9.42 13.05
N ILE A 46 -8.63 -9.04 14.32
CA ILE A 46 -7.89 -9.74 15.37
C ILE A 46 -8.77 -10.30 16.50
N GLY A 47 -10.09 -10.03 16.47
CA GLY A 47 -11.05 -10.62 17.39
C GLY A 47 -11.09 -10.00 18.79
N ILE A 48 -10.43 -8.86 19.04
CA ILE A 48 -10.59 -8.13 20.29
C ILE A 48 -11.98 -7.47 20.28
N PRO A 49 -12.84 -7.72 21.29
CA PRO A 49 -14.19 -7.15 21.34
C PRO A 49 -14.17 -5.62 21.25
N LYS A 50 -15.05 -5.05 20.43
CA LYS A 50 -15.07 -3.60 20.21
C LYS A 50 -15.35 -2.81 21.49
N GLU A 51 -16.14 -3.34 22.43
CA GLU A 51 -16.38 -2.75 23.73
C GLU A 51 -15.09 -2.59 24.53
N GLU A 52 -14.18 -3.56 24.44
CA GLU A 52 -12.87 -3.50 25.08
C GLU A 52 -11.99 -2.44 24.41
N VAL A 53 -11.99 -2.36 23.08
CA VAL A 53 -11.25 -1.35 22.33
C VAL A 53 -11.75 0.07 22.68
N ILE A 54 -13.07 0.27 22.73
CA ILE A 54 -13.68 1.57 23.05
C ILE A 54 -13.35 1.99 24.48
N LYS A 55 -13.41 1.03 25.43
CA LYS A 55 -13.21 1.30 26.87
C LYS A 55 -11.73 1.49 27.24
N ASN A 56 -10.87 0.63 26.73
CA ASN A 56 -9.48 0.48 27.20
C ASN A 56 -8.44 0.89 26.13
N GLY A 57 -8.86 1.09 24.87
CA GLY A 57 -7.97 1.48 23.79
C GLY A 57 -7.47 2.91 23.93
N VAL A 58 -6.15 3.09 23.92
CA VAL A 58 -5.47 4.38 23.95
C VAL A 58 -4.66 4.54 22.68
N ILE A 59 -4.93 5.61 21.92
CA ILE A 59 -4.10 5.97 20.78
C ILE A 59 -2.78 6.52 21.32
N ILE A 60 -1.69 5.84 20.94
CA ILE A 60 -0.34 6.23 21.31
C ILE A 60 0.22 7.08 20.18
N ASN A 61 0.72 8.27 20.50
CA ASN A 61 1.29 9.14 19.46
C ASN A 61 2.58 8.54 18.94
N SER A 62 2.65 8.26 17.64
CA SER A 62 3.82 7.70 16.97
C SER A 62 5.07 8.62 16.99
N GLU A 63 4.94 9.84 17.53
CA GLU A 63 6.06 10.79 17.63
C GLU A 63 7.16 10.35 18.61
N TYR A 64 6.84 9.49 19.57
CA TYR A 64 7.82 8.99 20.55
C TYR A 64 8.86 7.99 20.00
N VAL A 65 8.73 7.57 18.76
CA VAL A 65 9.70 6.66 18.11
C VAL A 65 10.87 7.42 17.45
N ARG A 66 11.01 8.72 17.71
CA ARG A 66 12.12 9.55 17.20
C ARG A 66 13.35 9.44 18.10
N GLU A 67 14.20 8.48 17.87
CA GLU A 67 15.53 8.45 18.53
C GLU A 67 16.62 9.20 17.75
N ASN A 68 16.42 9.62 16.50
CA ASN A 68 17.41 10.41 15.74
C ASN A 68 16.77 11.36 14.75
N ILE A 69 17.20 12.63 14.79
CA ILE A 69 16.77 13.75 13.93
C ILE A 69 17.07 13.52 12.42
N ILE A 70 17.85 12.53 12.06
CA ILE A 70 18.27 12.23 10.68
C ILE A 70 17.34 11.22 9.99
N GLU A 71 16.47 10.50 10.71
CA GLU A 71 15.46 9.61 10.10
C GLU A 71 14.13 10.35 9.92
N THR A 72 14.11 11.33 9.01
CA THR A 72 12.89 11.91 8.44
C THR A 72 12.10 10.80 7.73
N ASP A 73 10.79 10.79 7.88
CA ASP A 73 9.78 10.03 7.11
C ASP A 73 9.36 8.63 7.57
N LYS A 74 9.58 8.21 8.81
CA LYS A 74 9.10 6.90 9.25
C LYS A 74 8.22 6.98 10.49
N LYS A 75 7.04 7.58 10.32
CA LYS A 75 5.97 7.52 11.32
C LYS A 75 5.05 6.35 11.00
N SER A 76 4.70 5.56 12.00
CA SER A 76 3.57 4.65 11.95
C SER A 76 2.29 5.45 11.72
N ASP A 77 1.34 4.92 10.93
CA ASP A 77 0.10 5.65 10.67
C ASP A 77 -0.72 5.78 11.93
N LEU A 78 -0.97 4.70 12.65
CA LEU A 78 -1.71 4.72 13.91
C LEU A 78 -1.22 3.62 14.85
N LEU A 79 -0.89 3.99 16.09
CA LEU A 79 -0.56 3.07 17.18
C LEU A 79 -1.62 3.11 18.27
N ILE A 80 -2.03 1.93 18.73
CA ILE A 80 -3.04 1.76 19.77
C ILE A 80 -2.53 0.79 20.82
N SER A 81 -2.61 1.19 22.08
CA SER A 81 -2.38 0.29 23.22
C SER A 81 -3.71 -0.19 23.79
N ILE A 82 -3.84 -1.50 23.99
CA ILE A 82 -5.00 -2.12 24.64
C ILE A 82 -4.47 -3.16 25.63
N GLY A 83 -4.53 -2.84 26.91
CA GLY A 83 -3.92 -3.69 27.94
C GLY A 83 -2.42 -3.84 27.69
N ASN A 84 -1.95 -5.09 27.55
CA ASN A 84 -0.56 -5.41 27.27
C ASN A 84 -0.25 -5.57 25.77
N ASN A 85 -1.18 -5.21 24.88
CA ASN A 85 -1.02 -5.33 23.44
C ASN A 85 -0.78 -3.97 22.81
N VAL A 86 0.07 -3.92 21.80
CA VAL A 86 0.23 -2.75 20.91
C VAL A 86 -0.17 -3.14 19.50
N ILE A 87 -1.09 -2.39 18.94
CA ILE A 87 -1.62 -2.59 17.59
C ILE A 87 -1.15 -1.43 16.72
N ASN A 88 -0.49 -1.77 15.61
CA ASN A 88 -0.05 -0.83 14.60
C ASN A 88 -0.94 -0.98 13.35
N LEU A 89 -1.65 0.09 12.96
CA LEU A 89 -2.36 0.15 11.69
C LEU A 89 -1.55 0.97 10.71
N GLU A 90 -1.36 0.42 9.51
CA GLU A 90 -0.62 1.05 8.41
C GLU A 90 -1.47 1.06 7.14
N MET A 91 -1.39 2.16 6.37
CA MET A 91 -1.97 2.27 5.05
C MET A 91 -0.86 2.29 4.00
N ASP A 92 -0.67 1.19 3.29
CA ASP A 92 0.26 1.10 2.17
C ASP A 92 -0.49 1.37 0.86
N ARG A 93 -0.48 2.61 0.45
CA ARG A 93 -1.23 3.06 -0.72
C ARG A 93 -0.62 2.62 -2.04
N ARG A 94 0.71 2.55 -2.11
CA ARG A 94 1.47 2.20 -3.32
C ARG A 94 2.61 1.25 -3.01
N TYR A 95 2.85 0.34 -3.94
CA TYR A 95 3.98 -0.58 -3.83
C TYR A 95 5.30 0.11 -4.18
N TYR A 96 6.31 -0.13 -3.37
CA TYR A 96 7.71 0.08 -3.71
C TYR A 96 8.54 -1.07 -3.13
N SER A 97 9.68 -1.36 -3.75
CA SER A 97 10.52 -2.53 -3.42
C SER A 97 10.97 -2.63 -1.95
N GLY A 98 10.78 -1.59 -1.17
CA GLY A 98 11.07 -1.52 0.26
C GLY A 98 9.88 -1.62 1.21
N SER A 99 8.62 -1.67 0.70
CA SER A 99 7.40 -1.61 1.54
C SER A 99 7.40 -2.65 2.67
N ASN A 100 7.61 -3.91 2.35
CA ASN A 100 7.66 -4.98 3.36
C ASN A 100 8.80 -4.78 4.37
N LYS A 101 9.98 -4.32 3.91
CA LYS A 101 11.14 -4.06 4.77
C LYS A 101 10.90 -2.87 5.69
N LYS A 102 10.23 -1.83 5.20
CA LYS A 102 9.80 -0.67 6.00
C LYS A 102 8.87 -1.12 7.13
N ASN A 103 7.80 -1.82 6.79
CA ASN A 103 6.79 -2.25 7.75
C ASN A 103 7.37 -3.21 8.82
N ASN A 104 8.27 -4.10 8.43
CA ASN A 104 8.96 -4.97 9.39
C ASN A 104 9.87 -4.16 10.35
N LYS A 105 10.55 -3.11 9.88
CA LYS A 105 11.34 -2.23 10.75
C LYS A 105 10.48 -1.52 11.80
N TYR A 106 9.24 -1.14 11.46
CA TYR A 106 8.32 -0.53 12.43
C TYR A 106 7.95 -1.49 13.54
N ILE A 107 7.63 -2.75 13.21
CA ILE A 107 7.34 -3.76 14.23
C ILE A 107 8.51 -3.88 15.22
N HIS A 108 9.74 -3.99 14.72
CA HIS A 108 10.93 -4.09 15.60
C HIS A 108 11.09 -2.85 16.50
N LYS A 109 10.83 -1.65 15.98
CA LYS A 109 10.86 -0.43 16.79
C LYS A 109 9.81 -0.44 17.90
N ILE A 110 8.59 -0.87 17.58
CA ILE A 110 7.48 -0.96 18.54
C ILE A 110 7.82 -1.96 19.64
N VAL A 111 8.29 -3.16 19.30
CA VAL A 111 8.68 -4.18 20.26
C VAL A 111 9.79 -3.65 21.19
N ASN A 112 10.81 -3.02 20.64
CA ASN A 112 11.93 -2.51 21.43
C ASN A 112 11.56 -1.33 22.34
N HIS A 113 10.65 -0.46 21.90
CA HIS A 113 10.29 0.75 22.63
C HIS A 113 9.23 0.51 23.71
N TYR A 114 8.19 -0.24 23.38
CA TYR A 114 7.06 -0.43 24.29
C TYR A 114 7.14 -1.74 25.08
N ASN A 115 7.98 -2.68 24.65
CA ASN A 115 8.11 -4.03 25.24
C ASN A 115 6.74 -4.68 25.57
N PRO A 116 5.78 -4.67 24.63
CA PRO A 116 4.45 -5.20 24.87
C PRO A 116 4.50 -6.74 24.94
N LYS A 117 3.51 -7.34 25.60
CA LYS A 117 3.35 -8.80 25.57
C LYS A 117 3.06 -9.28 24.14
N ASN A 118 2.21 -8.56 23.42
CA ASN A 118 1.88 -8.86 22.02
C ASN A 118 1.94 -7.58 21.16
N THR A 119 2.49 -7.72 19.98
CA THR A 119 2.48 -6.69 18.94
C THR A 119 1.70 -7.20 17.73
N VAL A 120 0.72 -6.44 17.27
CA VAL A 120 -0.06 -6.75 16.08
C VAL A 120 0.12 -5.65 15.05
N GLN A 121 0.47 -6.02 13.82
CA GLN A 121 0.50 -5.09 12.69
C GLN A 121 -0.64 -5.42 11.72
N ILE A 122 -1.46 -4.42 11.41
CA ILE A 122 -2.53 -4.49 10.42
C ILE A 122 -2.17 -3.54 9.27
N CYS A 123 -1.80 -4.10 8.12
CA CYS A 123 -1.45 -3.34 6.92
C CYS A 123 -2.61 -3.39 5.92
N PHE A 124 -3.17 -2.23 5.59
CA PHE A 124 -4.08 -2.07 4.45
C PHE A 124 -3.22 -1.82 3.21
N THR A 125 -3.34 -2.65 2.19
CA THR A 125 -2.58 -2.52 0.95
C THR A 125 -3.52 -2.16 -0.21
N SER A 126 -3.19 -1.08 -0.94
CA SER A 126 -3.99 -0.55 -2.04
C SER A 126 -3.21 -0.56 -3.36
N TYR A 127 -2.51 -1.66 -3.64
CA TYR A 127 -1.74 -1.88 -4.87
C TYR A 127 -1.74 -3.36 -5.24
N LYS A 128 -1.48 -3.67 -6.53
CA LYS A 128 -1.31 -5.06 -6.99
C LYS A 128 0.01 -5.62 -6.49
N GLU A 129 -0.02 -6.69 -5.72
CA GLU A 129 1.19 -7.46 -5.44
C GLU A 129 1.57 -8.26 -6.70
N GLY A 130 2.86 -8.13 -7.11
CA GLY A 130 3.35 -8.75 -8.34
C GLY A 130 3.58 -10.26 -8.28
N GLU A 131 3.53 -10.87 -7.07
CA GLU A 131 3.79 -12.29 -6.88
C GLU A 131 2.50 -13.08 -6.64
N GLU A 132 2.35 -14.21 -7.34
CA GLU A 132 1.32 -15.19 -7.02
C GLU A 132 1.67 -15.90 -5.71
N LEU A 133 0.93 -15.58 -4.66
CA LEU A 133 1.09 -16.23 -3.37
C LEU A 133 0.46 -17.64 -3.40
N LYS A 134 1.11 -18.63 -2.78
CA LYS A 134 0.52 -19.96 -2.54
C LYS A 134 -0.82 -19.80 -1.84
N GLY A 135 -1.86 -20.49 -2.33
CA GLY A 135 -3.23 -20.42 -1.80
C GLY A 135 -4.07 -19.27 -2.36
N GLY A 136 -3.63 -18.61 -3.43
CA GLY A 136 -4.38 -17.59 -4.18
C GLY A 136 -4.54 -16.27 -3.43
N LYS A 137 -5.30 -15.35 -4.03
CA LYS A 137 -5.62 -14.04 -3.42
C LYS A 137 -6.66 -14.19 -2.32
N LYS A 138 -6.51 -13.42 -1.25
CA LYS A 138 -7.45 -13.36 -0.11
C LYS A 138 -7.59 -11.93 0.35
N SER A 139 -8.81 -11.54 0.75
CA SER A 139 -9.09 -10.21 1.31
C SER A 139 -8.30 -9.91 2.59
N ILE A 140 -8.04 -10.93 3.41
CA ILE A 140 -7.17 -10.83 4.59
C ILE A 140 -6.22 -12.02 4.61
N ARG A 141 -4.97 -11.75 4.93
CA ARG A 141 -3.93 -12.76 5.12
C ARG A 141 -3.22 -12.52 6.46
N LYS A 142 -3.24 -13.54 7.31
CA LYS A 142 -2.47 -13.58 8.56
C LYS A 142 -1.09 -14.18 8.28
N TYR A 143 -0.04 -13.53 8.77
CA TYR A 143 1.34 -14.04 8.74
C TYR A 143 1.72 -14.49 10.14
N MET A 144 2.34 -15.66 10.24
CA MET A 144 2.74 -16.29 11.48
C MET A 144 4.14 -16.87 11.35
N PHE A 145 4.85 -16.98 12.47
CA PHE A 145 6.10 -17.74 12.52
C PHE A 145 5.77 -19.23 12.52
N GLN A 146 6.46 -19.98 11.67
CA GLN A 146 6.18 -21.38 11.44
C GLN A 146 7.48 -22.12 11.19
N ASP A 147 7.64 -23.31 11.77
CA ASP A 147 8.76 -24.19 11.46
C ASP A 147 8.62 -24.88 10.09
N SER A 148 9.62 -25.70 9.70
CA SER A 148 9.61 -26.42 8.42
C SER A 148 8.46 -27.43 8.28
N ASP A 149 7.91 -27.89 9.39
CA ASP A 149 6.86 -28.91 9.44
C ASP A 149 5.45 -28.30 9.57
N GLY A 150 5.37 -26.97 9.67
CA GLY A 150 4.12 -26.24 9.71
C GLY A 150 3.61 -25.92 11.11
N ASN A 151 4.37 -26.20 12.15
CA ASN A 151 3.99 -25.86 13.52
C ASN A 151 4.15 -24.35 13.76
N VAL A 152 3.11 -23.73 14.32
CA VAL A 152 3.11 -22.29 14.62
C VAL A 152 3.74 -22.07 16.00
N GLU A 153 4.69 -21.14 16.04
CA GLU A 153 5.28 -20.68 17.29
C GLU A 153 4.79 -19.28 17.63
N ASP A 154 4.34 -19.07 18.87
CA ASP A 154 3.83 -17.78 19.34
C ASP A 154 4.99 -16.91 19.85
N TYR A 155 5.41 -15.97 19.01
CA TYR A 155 6.41 -14.95 19.36
C TYR A 155 5.81 -13.67 19.94
N GLY A 156 4.50 -13.63 20.23
CA GLY A 156 3.83 -12.40 20.61
C GLY A 156 3.80 -11.36 19.47
N LEU A 157 3.98 -11.80 18.23
CA LEU A 157 4.02 -10.95 17.04
C LEU A 157 3.11 -11.50 15.95
N GLU A 158 2.12 -10.71 15.58
CA GLU A 158 1.20 -11.03 14.50
C GLU A 158 1.21 -9.94 13.43
N LYS A 159 1.06 -10.35 12.17
CA LYS A 159 0.88 -9.42 11.05
C LYS A 159 -0.30 -9.84 10.21
N TYR A 160 -1.13 -8.85 9.89
CA TYR A 160 -2.26 -9.02 8.97
C TYR A 160 -2.07 -8.09 7.78
N LYS A 161 -2.35 -8.60 6.58
CA LYS A 161 -2.49 -7.79 5.37
C LYS A 161 -3.93 -7.83 4.90
N ILE A 162 -4.49 -6.68 4.61
CA ILE A 162 -5.82 -6.47 4.05
C ILE A 162 -5.61 -5.99 2.62
N ASP A 163 -5.99 -6.80 1.64
CA ASP A 163 -5.81 -6.52 0.21
C ASP A 163 -7.03 -5.77 -0.32
N LEU A 164 -6.94 -4.43 -0.30
CA LEU A 164 -8.01 -3.55 -0.79
C LEU A 164 -8.19 -3.65 -2.31
N GLU A 165 -7.13 -3.91 -3.06
CA GLU A 165 -7.18 -4.10 -4.51
C GLU A 165 -7.96 -5.36 -4.88
N TYR A 166 -7.75 -6.46 -4.14
CA TYR A 166 -8.51 -7.69 -4.33
C TYR A 166 -10.00 -7.51 -4.00
N ILE A 167 -10.31 -6.79 -2.92
CA ILE A 167 -11.70 -6.50 -2.51
C ILE A 167 -12.40 -5.61 -3.54
N GLU A 168 -11.72 -4.57 -4.03
CA GLU A 168 -12.23 -3.68 -5.07
C GLU A 168 -12.51 -4.45 -6.38
N ASN A 169 -11.59 -5.32 -6.80
CA ASN A 169 -11.78 -6.16 -7.99
C ASN A 169 -13.00 -7.09 -7.84
N LYS A 170 -13.21 -7.71 -6.67
CA LYS A 170 -14.43 -8.48 -6.38
C LYS A 170 -15.69 -7.63 -6.60
N TYR A 171 -15.71 -6.42 -6.02
CA TYR A 171 -16.84 -5.51 -6.12
C TYR A 171 -17.18 -5.16 -7.57
N TYR A 172 -16.18 -4.78 -8.37
CA TYR A 172 -16.38 -4.41 -9.77
C TYR A 172 -16.67 -5.60 -10.70
N ASN A 173 -16.32 -6.82 -10.29
CA ASN A 173 -16.70 -8.06 -10.97
C ASN A 173 -18.09 -8.56 -10.56
N ASN A 174 -18.80 -7.85 -9.68
CA ASN A 174 -20.08 -8.25 -9.09
C ASN A 174 -20.01 -9.54 -8.25
N ASP A 175 -18.84 -9.86 -7.68
CA ASP A 175 -18.69 -10.93 -6.72
C ASP A 175 -19.31 -10.52 -5.38
N GLU A 176 -19.87 -11.49 -4.65
CA GLU A 176 -20.44 -11.22 -3.33
C GLU A 176 -19.36 -10.81 -2.34
N LEU A 177 -19.58 -9.66 -1.67
CA LEU A 177 -18.73 -9.17 -0.59
C LEU A 177 -19.33 -9.47 0.76
N THR A 178 -18.53 -10.00 1.67
CA THR A 178 -18.89 -10.07 3.09
C THR A 178 -19.02 -8.66 3.70
N ARG A 179 -19.74 -8.54 4.82
CA ARG A 179 -19.83 -7.25 5.54
C ARG A 179 -18.45 -6.66 5.86
N ARG A 180 -17.52 -7.51 6.28
CA ARG A 180 -16.13 -7.11 6.57
C ARG A 180 -15.43 -6.52 5.34
N GLU A 181 -15.53 -7.18 4.19
CA GLU A 181 -14.96 -6.68 2.94
C GLU A 181 -15.60 -5.35 2.52
N LYS A 182 -16.90 -5.17 2.72
CA LYS A 182 -17.58 -3.90 2.46
C LYS A 182 -17.04 -2.77 3.33
N ILE A 183 -16.81 -3.00 4.63
CA ILE A 183 -16.19 -2.01 5.52
C ILE A 183 -14.80 -1.60 5.02
N PHE A 184 -13.98 -2.56 4.58
CA PHE A 184 -12.65 -2.26 4.04
C PHE A 184 -12.72 -1.53 2.69
N LEU A 185 -13.68 -1.89 1.83
CA LEU A 185 -13.92 -1.23 0.55
C LEU A 185 -14.23 0.26 0.73
N MET A 186 -14.93 0.65 1.83
CA MET A 186 -15.23 2.06 2.12
C MET A 186 -13.99 2.95 2.18
N PHE A 187 -12.81 2.41 2.50
CA PHE A 187 -11.56 3.17 2.48
C PHE A 187 -10.95 3.31 1.09
N LYS A 188 -11.26 2.38 0.18
CA LYS A 188 -10.70 2.36 -1.18
C LYS A 188 -11.59 3.10 -2.18
N GLU A 189 -12.92 2.95 -2.08
CA GLU A 189 -13.87 3.58 -2.97
C GLU A 189 -13.90 5.10 -2.76
N SER A 190 -13.93 5.86 -3.86
CA SER A 190 -14.02 7.32 -3.84
C SER A 190 -15.36 7.85 -4.36
N ASN A 191 -16.11 7.06 -5.11
CA ASN A 191 -17.37 7.50 -5.69
C ASN A 191 -18.47 7.65 -4.62
N ARG A 192 -19.00 8.87 -4.47
CA ARG A 192 -20.00 9.23 -3.44
C ARG A 192 -21.27 8.40 -3.51
N GLU A 193 -21.79 8.14 -4.72
CA GLU A 193 -23.04 7.38 -4.88
C GLU A 193 -22.84 5.92 -4.48
N LYS A 194 -21.73 5.31 -4.88
CA LYS A 194 -21.37 3.94 -4.48
C LYS A 194 -21.13 3.83 -2.98
N LEU A 195 -20.40 4.77 -2.37
CA LEU A 195 -20.21 4.80 -0.93
C LEU A 195 -21.55 4.89 -0.17
N LYS A 196 -22.48 5.73 -0.64
CA LYS A 196 -23.83 5.79 -0.10
C LYS A 196 -24.60 4.49 -0.24
N GLU A 197 -24.46 3.82 -1.38
CA GLU A 197 -25.11 2.53 -1.62
C GLU A 197 -24.56 1.44 -0.71
N ILE A 198 -23.23 1.32 -0.62
CA ILE A 198 -22.55 0.33 0.22
C ILE A 198 -22.89 0.53 1.69
N SER A 199 -23.03 1.78 2.13
CA SER A 199 -23.28 2.12 3.55
C SER A 199 -24.74 1.92 3.99
N LYS A 200 -25.68 1.69 3.08
CA LYS A 200 -27.10 1.53 3.43
C LYS A 200 -27.32 0.39 4.44
N GLY A 201 -27.94 0.74 5.57
CA GLY A 201 -28.34 -0.22 6.59
C GLY A 201 -27.24 -0.63 7.56
N ASP A 202 -26.01 -0.13 7.41
CA ASP A 202 -24.90 -0.40 8.34
C ASP A 202 -24.37 0.89 8.98
N LYS A 203 -24.49 0.98 10.30
CA LYS A 203 -24.10 2.18 11.06
C LYS A 203 -22.59 2.50 10.99
N ILE A 204 -21.74 1.48 10.90
CA ILE A 204 -20.29 1.68 10.81
C ILE A 204 -19.90 2.24 9.45
N MET A 205 -20.44 1.66 8.37
CA MET A 205 -20.20 2.14 7.01
C MET A 205 -20.76 3.54 6.81
N ASP A 206 -21.94 3.85 7.38
CA ASP A 206 -22.52 5.21 7.35
C ASP A 206 -21.62 6.24 8.07
N LYS A 207 -21.01 5.89 9.20
CA LYS A 207 -20.03 6.73 9.87
C LYS A 207 -18.78 6.98 9.01
N ILE A 208 -18.24 5.93 8.38
CA ILE A 208 -17.10 6.06 7.47
C ILE A 208 -17.47 7.01 6.33
N TYR A 209 -18.61 6.77 5.65
CA TYR A 209 -19.04 7.61 4.54
C TYR A 209 -19.16 9.08 4.96
N LYS A 210 -19.91 9.38 6.04
CA LYS A 210 -20.10 10.75 6.52
C LYS A 210 -18.78 11.43 6.87
N ARG A 211 -17.84 10.67 7.42
CA ARG A 211 -16.52 11.21 7.74
C ARG A 211 -15.70 11.52 6.53
N LEU A 212 -15.66 10.62 5.54
CA LEU A 212 -14.99 10.85 4.25
C LEU A 212 -15.59 12.05 3.53
N ASP A 213 -16.91 12.17 3.51
CA ASP A 213 -17.65 13.26 2.90
C ASP A 213 -17.25 14.60 3.54
N LYS A 214 -17.29 14.68 4.87
CA LYS A 214 -16.91 15.87 5.63
C LYS A 214 -15.45 16.27 5.43
N LEU A 215 -14.52 15.30 5.48
CA LEU A 215 -13.10 15.56 5.26
C LEU A 215 -12.82 16.08 3.85
N SER A 216 -13.61 15.65 2.87
CA SER A 216 -13.47 16.06 1.48
C SER A 216 -13.96 17.51 1.22
N GLU A 217 -14.68 18.12 2.17
CA GLU A 217 -15.06 19.53 2.14
C GLU A 217 -13.95 20.46 2.66
N ASP A 218 -12.97 19.91 3.39
CA ASP A 218 -11.84 20.68 3.92
C ASP A 218 -10.89 21.10 2.80
N GLU A 219 -10.74 22.40 2.58
CA GLU A 219 -9.94 22.95 1.49
C GLU A 219 -8.43 22.70 1.70
N ALA A 220 -7.94 22.81 2.92
CA ALA A 220 -6.53 22.58 3.22
C ALA A 220 -6.16 21.11 3.00
N LEU A 221 -7.02 20.19 3.41
CA LEU A 221 -6.84 18.75 3.16
C LEU A 221 -6.91 18.43 1.67
N SER A 222 -7.83 19.07 0.92
CA SER A 222 -7.94 18.89 -0.52
C SER A 222 -6.69 19.38 -1.27
N LEU A 223 -6.13 20.52 -0.86
CA LEU A 223 -4.86 21.01 -1.42
C LEU A 223 -3.69 20.08 -1.12
N LEU A 224 -3.61 19.58 0.11
CA LEU A 224 -2.59 18.60 0.51
C LEU A 224 -2.71 17.31 -0.31
N TYR A 225 -3.93 16.84 -0.54
CA TYR A 225 -4.19 15.67 -1.37
C TYR A 225 -3.69 15.89 -2.81
N ASP A 226 -4.06 17.02 -3.43
CA ASP A 226 -3.62 17.36 -4.79
C ASP A 226 -2.09 17.51 -4.92
N GLU A 227 -1.44 18.05 -3.89
CA GLU A 227 0.01 18.17 -3.85
C GLU A 227 0.68 16.79 -3.78
N LYS A 228 0.19 15.92 -2.90
CA LYS A 228 0.72 14.57 -2.75
C LYS A 228 0.48 13.71 -3.99
N GLU A 229 -0.69 13.80 -4.62
CA GLU A 229 -0.94 13.10 -5.88
C GLU A 229 0.05 13.54 -6.98
N ARG A 230 0.29 14.84 -7.11
CA ARG A 230 1.27 15.37 -8.10
C ARG A 230 2.71 14.93 -7.82
N GLU A 231 3.11 14.89 -6.54
CA GLU A 231 4.42 14.38 -6.15
C GLU A 231 4.59 12.91 -6.52
N GLU A 232 3.56 12.11 -6.24
CA GLU A 232 3.57 10.67 -6.52
C GLU A 232 3.55 10.37 -8.02
N GLU A 233 2.77 11.12 -8.80
CA GLU A 233 2.77 10.99 -10.27
C GLU A 233 4.13 11.32 -10.88
N LYS A 234 4.81 12.35 -10.36
CA LYS A 234 6.19 12.65 -10.79
C LYS A 234 7.15 11.51 -10.47
N LYS A 235 7.10 10.98 -9.25
CA LYS A 235 7.94 9.84 -8.85
C LYS A 235 7.67 8.61 -9.71
N GLN A 236 6.40 8.33 -10.00
CA GLN A 236 6.03 7.20 -10.84
C GLN A 236 6.57 7.37 -12.27
N ALA A 237 6.43 8.56 -12.85
CA ALA A 237 6.98 8.86 -14.16
C ALA A 237 8.52 8.77 -14.20
N GLU A 238 9.22 9.16 -13.13
CA GLU A 238 10.67 9.01 -13.00
C GLU A 238 11.08 7.53 -12.92
N ILE A 239 10.32 6.70 -12.20
CA ILE A 239 10.56 5.25 -12.10
C ILE A 239 10.35 4.58 -13.46
N GLU A 240 9.23 4.86 -14.12
CA GLU A 240 8.92 4.32 -15.45
C GLU A 240 10.00 4.69 -16.49
N TYR A 241 10.44 5.95 -16.47
CA TYR A 241 11.55 6.39 -17.32
C TYR A 241 12.85 5.64 -17.01
N ALA A 242 13.18 5.48 -15.72
CA ALA A 242 14.41 4.79 -15.32
C ALA A 242 14.37 3.29 -15.69
N GLU A 243 13.22 2.64 -15.53
CA GLU A 243 13.01 1.23 -15.91
C GLU A 243 13.13 1.04 -17.43
N GLU A 244 12.46 1.89 -18.23
CA GLU A 244 12.53 1.84 -19.68
C GLU A 244 13.97 2.08 -20.17
N HIS A 245 14.63 3.08 -19.62
CA HIS A 245 16.02 3.40 -19.99
C HIS A 245 16.99 2.30 -19.55
N GLY A 246 16.80 1.73 -18.37
CA GLY A 246 17.58 0.61 -17.87
C GLY A 246 17.40 -0.66 -18.71
N LEU A 247 16.17 -0.96 -19.10
CA LEU A 247 15.87 -2.10 -19.98
C LEU A 247 16.53 -1.94 -21.36
N ASN A 248 16.36 -0.78 -21.98
CA ASN A 248 16.95 -0.48 -23.29
C ASN A 248 18.49 -0.55 -23.27
N LYS A 249 19.10 -0.03 -22.20
CA LYS A 249 20.54 -0.12 -21.98
C LYS A 249 21.00 -1.58 -21.77
N GLY A 250 20.25 -2.35 -20.98
CA GLY A 250 20.52 -3.76 -20.74
C GLY A 250 20.45 -4.59 -22.01
N ILE A 251 19.41 -4.40 -22.83
CA ILE A 251 19.25 -5.05 -24.13
C ILE A 251 20.44 -4.72 -25.06
N SER A 252 20.77 -3.41 -25.18
CA SER A 252 21.89 -2.97 -26.01
C SER A 252 23.24 -3.58 -25.56
N GLN A 253 23.48 -3.62 -24.24
CA GLN A 253 24.68 -4.25 -23.68
C GLN A 253 24.71 -5.77 -23.95
N GLY A 254 23.57 -6.45 -23.78
CA GLY A 254 23.43 -7.88 -24.05
C GLY A 254 23.71 -8.22 -25.51
N ILE A 255 23.16 -7.44 -26.45
CA ILE A 255 23.39 -7.58 -27.88
C ILE A 255 24.87 -7.39 -28.20
N LYS A 256 25.51 -6.33 -27.68
CA LYS A 256 26.95 -6.08 -27.88
C LYS A 256 27.82 -7.19 -27.30
N GLN A 257 27.48 -7.71 -26.12
CA GLN A 257 28.21 -8.83 -25.52
C GLN A 257 28.05 -10.11 -26.33
N THR A 258 26.85 -10.38 -26.85
CA THR A 258 26.60 -11.51 -27.75
C THR A 258 27.45 -11.39 -29.02
N ALA A 259 27.46 -10.19 -29.63
CA ALA A 259 28.30 -9.95 -30.82
C ALA A 259 29.80 -10.18 -30.55
N LYS A 260 30.32 -9.74 -29.38
CA LYS A 260 31.72 -10.02 -28.98
C LYS A 260 31.98 -11.52 -28.83
N ASN A 261 31.05 -12.26 -28.24
CA ASN A 261 31.20 -13.71 -28.10
C ASN A 261 31.23 -14.40 -29.47
N LEU A 262 30.36 -14.00 -30.41
CA LEU A 262 30.33 -14.56 -31.77
C LEU A 262 31.60 -14.20 -32.58
N LEU A 263 32.15 -12.98 -32.40
CA LEU A 263 33.45 -12.60 -32.95
C LEU A 263 34.59 -13.50 -32.43
N SER A 264 34.59 -13.84 -31.15
CA SER A 264 35.59 -14.74 -30.57
C SER A 264 35.49 -16.20 -31.10
N MET A 265 34.31 -16.58 -31.60
CA MET A 265 34.06 -17.85 -32.26
C MET A 265 34.41 -17.84 -33.79
N ASN A 266 35.02 -16.76 -34.27
CA ASN A 266 35.39 -16.53 -35.66
C ASN A 266 34.21 -16.54 -36.65
N MET A 267 33.02 -16.15 -36.23
CA MET A 267 31.88 -15.98 -37.14
C MET A 267 32.08 -14.77 -38.07
N SER A 268 31.48 -14.81 -39.26
CA SER A 268 31.53 -13.70 -40.19
C SER A 268 30.75 -12.47 -39.70
N PHE A 269 31.14 -11.27 -40.09
CA PHE A 269 30.43 -10.04 -39.70
C PHE A 269 28.98 -10.04 -40.22
N GLU A 270 28.76 -10.60 -41.40
CA GLU A 270 27.44 -10.74 -42.00
C GLU A 270 26.52 -11.62 -41.15
N ASP A 271 27.06 -12.77 -40.65
CA ASP A 271 26.28 -13.67 -39.80
C ASP A 271 26.01 -13.10 -38.40
N ILE A 272 27.00 -12.39 -37.83
CA ILE A 272 26.83 -11.67 -36.56
C ILE A 272 25.78 -10.57 -36.70
N SER A 273 25.83 -9.82 -37.83
CA SER A 273 24.85 -8.76 -38.12
C SER A 273 23.43 -9.35 -38.20
N LYS A 274 23.24 -10.46 -38.90
CA LYS A 274 21.95 -11.16 -38.99
C LYS A 274 21.46 -11.67 -37.63
N ALA A 275 22.36 -12.19 -36.79
CA ALA A 275 22.02 -12.74 -35.47
C ALA A 275 21.70 -11.69 -34.42
N THR A 276 22.34 -10.50 -34.49
CA THR A 276 22.28 -9.48 -33.44
C THR A 276 21.52 -8.22 -33.84
N GLY A 277 21.32 -8.00 -35.16
CA GLY A 277 20.74 -6.76 -35.68
C GLY A 277 21.71 -5.57 -35.70
N LEU A 278 22.97 -5.73 -35.25
CA LEU A 278 23.98 -4.68 -35.31
C LEU A 278 24.47 -4.50 -36.73
N SER A 279 24.81 -3.27 -37.11
CA SER A 279 25.49 -2.95 -38.36
C SER A 279 26.91 -3.53 -38.37
N ILE A 280 27.48 -3.77 -39.58
CA ILE A 280 28.87 -4.22 -39.73
C ILE A 280 29.86 -3.23 -39.11
N GLU A 281 29.56 -1.93 -39.17
CA GLU A 281 30.38 -0.88 -38.58
C GLU A 281 30.38 -0.98 -37.04
N GLU A 282 29.20 -1.18 -36.41
CA GLU A 282 29.10 -1.39 -34.97
C GLU A 282 29.85 -2.62 -34.52
N ILE A 283 29.75 -3.73 -35.28
CA ILE A 283 30.44 -4.98 -34.96
C ILE A 283 31.96 -4.78 -35.05
N ASN A 284 32.44 -4.03 -36.08
CA ASN A 284 33.85 -3.77 -36.22
C ASN A 284 34.42 -2.91 -35.06
N ASN A 285 33.62 -2.00 -34.50
CA ASN A 285 33.97 -1.19 -33.34
C ASN A 285 33.95 -1.96 -31.99
N LEU A 286 33.54 -3.25 -32.00
CA LEU A 286 33.56 -4.09 -30.83
C LEU A 286 34.84 -4.91 -30.66
N LYS A 287 35.69 -4.94 -31.69
CA LYS A 287 37.01 -5.58 -31.60
C LYS A 287 37.88 -4.78 -30.63
#